data_067a814bfebf414660cf041db3f8a510
#
_entry.id   067a814bfebf414660cf041db3f8a510
#
_cell.length_a   1.000
_cell.length_b   1.000
_cell.length_c   1.000
_cell.angle_alpha   90.00
_cell.angle_beta   90.00
_cell.angle_gamma   90.00
#
_symmetry.space_group_name_H-M   'P 1'
#
loop_
_entity.id
_entity.type
_entity.pdbx_description
1 polymer ?
#
loop_
_entity_poly.entity_id
_entity_poly.type
_entity_poly.pdbx_seq_one_letter_code
_entity_poly.pdbx_strand_id
1 'polypeptide(L)'
;ADAKAHEAAAALAARQSAVAALAAAKEDVRRAQSDATGAGKNRDSLRLVSPVDGIVTARLAEPGSTVVAGQTVFQVIDPSSLWLRVRIDQGRSQGLAVGLLAEITLRSGPGEKFGGRIERVDWVSDAVTEERIANVVFDQVPQGIAIGQLAEVTLRLPAIEKVLAIPAAALQRQGSQSGIWRPADGKAQFAPITAGAISSDGWVEVRQGLAAGDTVIVHSTRALAEGDRIKALDALR
;
A
#
# COMPACT_ATOMS: atom_id res chain seq x y z
N ALA A 1 -35.87 70.29 46.76
CA ALA A 1 -35.60 69.53 45.48
C ALA A 1 -34.24 68.87 45.53
N ASP A 2 -33.21 69.51 46.06
CA ASP A 2 -31.80 69.06 46.00
C ASP A 2 -31.50 67.78 46.83
N ALA A 3 -32.16 67.63 48.02
CA ALA A 3 -31.95 66.44 48.86
C ALA A 3 -32.37 65.12 48.16
N LYS A 4 -33.50 65.12 47.43
CA LYS A 4 -33.95 63.94 46.68
C LYS A 4 -33.06 63.65 45.46
N ALA A 5 -32.47 64.68 44.89
CA ALA A 5 -31.50 64.49 43.75
C ALA A 5 -30.19 63.85 44.26
N HIS A 6 -29.72 64.31 45.47
CA HIS A 6 -28.53 63.70 46.06
C HIS A 6 -28.79 62.27 46.55
N GLU A 7 -29.95 61.96 47.05
CA GLU A 7 -30.35 60.59 47.46
C GLU A 7 -30.44 59.67 46.22
N ALA A 8 -31.02 60.13 45.15
CA ALA A 8 -31.08 59.38 43.87
C ALA A 8 -29.70 59.14 43.29
N ALA A 9 -28.80 60.11 43.31
CA ALA A 9 -27.43 60.00 42.82
C ALA A 9 -26.62 58.99 43.67
N ALA A 10 -26.79 59.02 45.01
CA ALA A 10 -26.16 58.06 45.89
C ALA A 10 -26.66 56.62 45.69
N ALA A 11 -27.97 56.46 45.44
CA ALA A 11 -28.54 55.16 45.11
C ALA A 11 -28.07 54.59 43.79
N LEU A 12 -27.91 55.46 42.79
CA LEU A 12 -27.32 55.10 41.45
C LEU A 12 -25.85 54.65 41.59
N ALA A 13 -25.06 55.39 42.35
CA ALA A 13 -23.66 55.05 42.60
C ALA A 13 -23.51 53.70 43.36
N ALA A 14 -24.36 53.51 44.38
CA ALA A 14 -24.41 52.21 45.11
C ALA A 14 -24.80 51.05 44.20
N ARG A 15 -25.78 51.25 43.32
CA ARG A 15 -26.16 50.23 42.30
C ARG A 15 -25.03 49.94 41.34
N GLN A 16 -24.34 50.96 40.81
CA GLN A 16 -23.18 50.75 39.91
C GLN A 16 -22.06 49.98 40.60
N SER A 17 -21.75 50.33 41.84
CA SER A 17 -20.75 49.63 42.66
C SER A 17 -21.14 48.16 42.89
N ALA A 18 -22.41 47.87 43.20
CA ALA A 18 -22.90 46.52 43.38
C ALA A 18 -22.84 45.68 42.06
N VAL A 19 -23.17 46.31 40.91
CA VAL A 19 -23.05 45.67 39.61
C VAL A 19 -21.58 45.35 39.27
N ALA A 20 -20.66 46.29 39.53
CA ALA A 20 -19.25 46.07 39.34
C ALA A 20 -18.69 44.94 40.25
N ALA A 21 -19.10 44.93 41.50
CA ALA A 21 -18.73 43.85 42.44
C ALA A 21 -19.25 42.48 42.01
N LEU A 22 -20.51 42.44 41.52
CA LEU A 22 -21.08 41.21 40.98
C LEU A 22 -20.32 40.72 39.72
N ALA A 23 -19.94 41.65 38.85
CA ALA A 23 -19.16 41.31 37.67
C ALA A 23 -17.77 40.75 38.06
N ALA A 24 -17.09 41.38 38.98
CA ALA A 24 -15.82 40.90 39.54
C ALA A 24 -15.94 39.49 40.14
N ALA A 25 -16.95 39.28 40.98
CA ALA A 25 -17.20 37.98 41.60
C ALA A 25 -17.49 36.89 40.58
N LYS A 26 -18.23 37.19 39.49
CA LYS A 26 -18.44 36.26 38.38
C LYS A 26 -17.15 35.89 37.65
N GLU A 27 -16.26 36.86 37.46
CA GLU A 27 -14.95 36.60 36.84
C GLU A 27 -14.06 35.75 37.74
N ASP A 28 -14.10 35.95 39.05
CA ASP A 28 -13.36 35.12 40.01
C ASP A 28 -13.86 33.67 40.03
N VAL A 29 -15.18 33.47 39.97
CA VAL A 29 -15.77 32.12 39.85
C VAL A 29 -15.33 31.46 38.55
N ARG A 30 -15.36 32.20 37.44
CA ARG A 30 -14.92 31.67 36.13
C ARG A 30 -13.43 31.28 36.14
N ARG A 31 -12.57 32.08 36.77
CA ARG A 31 -11.16 31.79 36.94
C ARG A 31 -10.96 30.52 37.76
N ALA A 32 -11.59 30.43 38.90
CA ALA A 32 -11.52 29.24 39.78
C ALA A 32 -12.01 27.96 39.08
N GLN A 33 -13.05 28.05 38.25
CA GLN A 33 -13.56 26.94 37.45
C GLN A 33 -12.52 26.51 36.37
N SER A 34 -11.87 27.50 35.74
CA SER A 34 -10.81 27.21 34.75
C SER A 34 -9.60 26.53 35.40
N ASP A 35 -9.19 26.99 36.56
CA ASP A 35 -8.09 26.42 37.35
C ASP A 35 -8.41 24.98 37.78
N ALA A 36 -9.62 24.74 38.27
CA ALA A 36 -10.09 23.42 38.66
C ALA A 36 -10.13 22.46 37.45
N THR A 37 -10.58 22.97 36.29
CA THR A 37 -10.60 22.19 35.04
C THR A 37 -9.17 21.86 34.57
N GLY A 38 -8.26 22.83 34.67
CA GLY A 38 -6.83 22.63 34.35
C GLY A 38 -6.18 21.58 35.24
N ALA A 39 -6.41 21.68 36.57
CA ALA A 39 -5.93 20.68 37.54
C ALA A 39 -6.51 19.28 37.27
N GLY A 40 -7.80 19.19 36.88
CA GLY A 40 -8.45 17.95 36.49
C GLY A 40 -7.75 17.31 35.25
N LYS A 41 -7.55 18.09 34.20
CA LYS A 41 -6.85 17.63 32.98
C LYS A 41 -5.41 17.16 33.25
N ASN A 42 -4.68 17.89 34.10
CA ASN A 42 -3.35 17.49 34.52
C ASN A 42 -3.35 16.15 35.24
N ARG A 43 -4.29 15.93 36.17
CA ARG A 43 -4.44 14.64 36.84
C ARG A 43 -4.79 13.51 35.86
N ASP A 44 -5.72 13.76 34.93
CA ASP A 44 -6.14 12.77 33.95
C ASP A 44 -5.02 12.41 33.01
N SER A 45 -4.10 13.35 32.69
CA SER A 45 -2.89 13.11 31.88
C SER A 45 -1.85 12.22 32.57
N LEU A 46 -1.95 12.04 33.91
CA LEU A 46 -1.11 11.08 34.64
C LEU A 46 -1.55 9.62 34.44
N ARG A 47 -2.74 9.40 33.87
CA ARG A 47 -3.25 8.07 33.57
C ARG A 47 -3.12 7.81 32.08
N LEU A 48 -2.17 6.92 31.70
CA LEU A 48 -2.04 6.46 30.32
C LEU A 48 -3.14 5.45 30.01
N VAL A 49 -3.95 5.76 29.00
CA VAL A 49 -5.00 4.87 28.49
C VAL A 49 -4.67 4.59 27.02
N SER A 50 -4.76 3.32 26.63
CA SER A 50 -4.58 2.96 25.22
C SER A 50 -5.70 3.58 24.38
N PRO A 51 -5.39 4.29 23.28
CA PRO A 51 -6.40 4.85 22.36
C PRO A 51 -7.01 3.79 21.43
N VAL A 52 -6.44 2.59 21.39
CA VAL A 52 -6.85 1.48 20.51
C VAL A 52 -6.87 0.16 21.27
N ASP A 53 -7.70 -0.76 20.81
CA ASP A 53 -7.63 -2.16 21.20
C ASP A 53 -6.46 -2.79 20.45
N GLY A 54 -5.51 -3.39 21.19
CA GLY A 54 -4.31 -3.89 20.53
C GLY A 54 -3.39 -4.69 21.44
N ILE A 55 -2.25 -5.06 20.90
CA ILE A 55 -1.22 -5.86 21.58
C ILE A 55 -0.06 -4.96 21.95
N VAL A 56 0.36 -5.01 23.21
CA VAL A 56 1.58 -4.34 23.68
C VAL A 56 2.80 -5.07 23.13
N THR A 57 3.58 -4.41 22.31
CA THR A 57 4.80 -4.97 21.70
C THR A 57 6.07 -4.62 22.46
N ALA A 58 6.07 -3.48 23.18
CA ALA A 58 7.19 -3.08 24.01
C ALA A 58 6.74 -2.25 25.19
N ARG A 59 7.41 -2.44 26.33
CA ARG A 59 7.35 -1.57 27.50
C ARG A 59 8.71 -0.89 27.64
N LEU A 60 8.74 0.43 27.52
CA LEU A 60 9.96 1.24 27.46
C LEU A 60 10.23 2.01 28.75
N ALA A 61 9.33 1.93 29.71
CA ALA A 61 9.52 2.51 31.03
C ALA A 61 9.22 1.45 32.12
N GLU A 62 10.09 1.37 33.12
CA GLU A 62 9.92 0.42 34.23
C GLU A 62 9.09 1.03 35.35
N PRO A 63 8.35 0.21 36.13
CA PRO A 63 7.67 0.66 37.33
C PRO A 63 8.66 1.31 38.30
N GLY A 64 8.29 2.49 38.83
CA GLY A 64 9.13 3.27 39.70
C GLY A 64 10.10 4.25 38.99
N SER A 65 10.21 4.21 37.67
CA SER A 65 10.98 5.20 36.92
C SER A 65 10.18 6.48 36.73
N THR A 66 10.89 7.60 36.65
CA THR A 66 10.27 8.90 36.33
C THR A 66 10.12 9.01 34.82
N VAL A 67 8.92 9.31 34.35
CA VAL A 67 8.62 9.59 32.94
C VAL A 67 8.37 11.08 32.76
N VAL A 68 8.86 11.63 31.64
CA VAL A 68 8.64 13.03 31.27
C VAL A 68 7.62 13.13 30.14
N ALA A 69 7.01 14.31 29.99
CA ALA A 69 6.06 14.55 28.90
C ALA A 69 6.70 14.26 27.54
N GLY A 70 6.01 13.50 26.70
CA GLY A 70 6.49 13.07 25.38
C GLY A 70 7.33 11.78 25.37
N GLN A 71 7.67 11.21 26.53
CA GLN A 71 8.39 9.95 26.62
C GLN A 71 7.46 8.77 26.29
N THR A 72 7.91 7.89 25.41
CA THR A 72 7.18 6.65 25.08
C THR A 72 7.27 5.67 26.24
N VAL A 73 6.15 5.19 26.72
CA VAL A 73 6.05 4.20 27.81
C VAL A 73 5.73 2.81 27.26
N PHE A 74 4.76 2.74 26.35
CA PHE A 74 4.36 1.49 25.69
C PHE A 74 4.30 1.68 24.19
N GLN A 75 4.56 0.59 23.48
CA GLN A 75 4.22 0.46 22.06
C GLN A 75 3.06 -0.52 21.94
N VAL A 76 2.00 -0.08 21.26
CA VAL A 76 0.80 -0.88 21.03
C VAL A 76 0.55 -0.95 19.54
N ILE A 77 0.24 -2.13 19.05
CA ILE A 77 -0.18 -2.34 17.66
C ILE A 77 -1.63 -2.77 17.61
N ASP A 78 -2.33 -2.33 16.59
CA ASP A 78 -3.63 -2.85 16.21
C ASP A 78 -3.43 -3.95 15.15
N PRO A 79 -3.68 -5.23 15.47
CA PRO A 79 -3.49 -6.33 14.53
C PRO A 79 -4.37 -6.21 13.29
N SER A 80 -5.52 -5.53 13.38
CA SER A 80 -6.44 -5.35 12.25
C SER A 80 -5.91 -4.38 11.20
N SER A 81 -4.95 -3.54 11.55
CA SER A 81 -4.34 -2.53 10.68
C SER A 81 -3.04 -3.00 10.00
N LEU A 82 -2.70 -4.29 10.10
CA LEU A 82 -1.48 -4.83 9.51
C LEU A 82 -1.57 -4.90 7.99
N TRP A 83 -0.49 -4.49 7.34
CA TRP A 83 -0.31 -4.63 5.90
C TRP A 83 1.07 -5.16 5.56
N LEU A 84 1.21 -5.70 4.37
CA LEU A 84 2.48 -6.08 3.78
C LEU A 84 2.97 -4.96 2.87
N ARG A 85 4.20 -4.51 3.08
CA ARG A 85 4.86 -3.56 2.19
C ARG A 85 5.58 -4.32 1.09
N VAL A 86 4.96 -4.40 -0.07
CA VAL A 86 5.44 -5.15 -1.22
C VAL A 86 6.27 -4.25 -2.12
N ARG A 87 7.45 -4.70 -2.51
CA ARG A 87 8.33 -4.04 -3.46
C ARG A 87 8.22 -4.73 -4.80
N ILE A 88 7.95 -3.96 -5.84
CA ILE A 88 7.67 -4.46 -7.17
C ILE A 88 8.59 -3.72 -8.14
N ASP A 89 9.36 -4.46 -8.90
CA ASP A 89 10.21 -3.94 -9.97
C ASP A 89 9.40 -3.07 -10.94
N GLN A 90 9.93 -1.90 -11.31
CA GLN A 90 9.22 -0.93 -12.13
C GLN A 90 8.86 -1.51 -13.51
N GLY A 91 9.71 -2.34 -14.11
CA GLY A 91 9.46 -3.00 -15.39
C GLY A 91 8.32 -4.02 -15.33
N ARG A 92 8.00 -4.54 -14.12
CA ARG A 92 6.90 -5.48 -13.87
C ARG A 92 5.67 -4.84 -13.26
N SER A 93 5.70 -3.53 -13.03
CA SER A 93 4.62 -2.81 -12.35
C SER A 93 3.47 -2.38 -13.27
N GLN A 94 3.51 -2.73 -14.55
CA GLN A 94 2.43 -2.43 -15.49
C GLN A 94 1.14 -3.14 -15.05
N GLY A 95 0.04 -2.40 -14.96
CA GLY A 95 -1.24 -2.93 -14.49
C GLY A 95 -1.40 -2.99 -12.97
N LEU A 96 -0.39 -2.54 -12.19
CA LEU A 96 -0.49 -2.44 -10.75
C LEU A 96 -1.56 -1.42 -10.35
N ALA A 97 -2.59 -1.86 -9.67
CA ALA A 97 -3.73 -1.04 -9.26
C ALA A 97 -4.28 -1.46 -7.90
N VAL A 98 -4.93 -0.53 -7.23
CA VAL A 98 -5.70 -0.80 -6.01
C VAL A 98 -6.81 -1.81 -6.33
N GLY A 99 -7.05 -2.74 -5.39
CA GLY A 99 -8.06 -3.79 -5.52
C GLY A 99 -7.56 -5.07 -6.21
N LEU A 100 -6.34 -5.12 -6.75
CA LEU A 100 -5.79 -6.37 -7.29
C LEU A 100 -5.70 -7.43 -6.21
N LEU A 101 -6.14 -8.64 -6.53
CA LEU A 101 -6.05 -9.79 -5.66
C LEU A 101 -4.60 -10.23 -5.50
N ALA A 102 -4.26 -10.59 -4.27
CA ALA A 102 -2.95 -11.03 -3.86
C ALA A 102 -3.03 -12.39 -3.17
N GLU A 103 -2.10 -13.27 -3.51
CA GLU A 103 -1.83 -14.49 -2.77
C GLU A 103 -0.55 -14.27 -1.96
N ILE A 104 -0.64 -14.47 -0.65
CA ILE A 104 0.43 -14.16 0.31
C ILE A 104 0.94 -15.46 0.90
N THR A 105 2.25 -15.65 0.88
CA THR A 105 2.93 -16.78 1.54
C THR A 105 3.95 -16.23 2.55
N LEU A 106 3.78 -16.58 3.81
CA LEU A 106 4.71 -16.18 4.87
C LEU A 106 5.95 -17.09 4.86
N ARG A 107 7.14 -16.53 5.03
CA ARG A 107 8.37 -17.34 5.10
C ARG A 107 8.42 -18.28 6.30
N SER A 108 7.73 -17.96 7.37
CA SER A 108 7.66 -18.81 8.58
C SER A 108 6.80 -20.06 8.40
N GLY A 109 5.89 -20.07 7.43
CA GLY A 109 4.98 -21.18 7.12
C GLY A 109 4.96 -21.45 5.62
N PRO A 110 6.05 -21.99 5.03
CA PRO A 110 6.07 -22.26 3.61
C PRO A 110 4.98 -23.28 3.25
N GLY A 111 4.13 -22.91 2.28
CA GLY A 111 3.02 -23.72 1.81
C GLY A 111 1.63 -23.25 2.26
N GLU A 112 1.52 -22.47 3.31
CA GLU A 112 0.25 -21.83 3.68
C GLU A 112 0.05 -20.54 2.90
N LYS A 113 -1.11 -20.44 2.22
CA LYS A 113 -1.46 -19.32 1.35
C LYS A 113 -2.61 -18.55 1.95
N PHE A 114 -2.43 -17.24 2.02
CA PHE A 114 -3.43 -16.31 2.53
C PHE A 114 -3.91 -15.42 1.39
N GLY A 115 -5.19 -15.14 1.37
CA GLY A 115 -5.78 -14.16 0.47
C GLY A 115 -5.53 -12.73 0.94
N GLY A 116 -5.44 -11.82 -0.01
CA GLY A 116 -5.33 -10.41 0.26
C GLY A 116 -5.58 -9.57 -0.98
N ARG A 117 -5.45 -8.27 -0.85
CA ARG A 117 -5.60 -7.34 -1.95
C ARG A 117 -4.72 -6.11 -1.78
N ILE A 118 -4.41 -5.45 -2.88
CA ILE A 118 -3.72 -4.14 -2.83
C ILE A 118 -4.69 -3.10 -2.30
N GLU A 119 -4.35 -2.50 -1.18
CA GLU A 119 -5.09 -1.38 -0.59
C GLU A 119 -4.57 -0.03 -1.10
N ARG A 120 -3.26 0.08 -1.30
CA ARG A 120 -2.63 1.31 -1.76
C ARG A 120 -1.40 1.02 -2.62
N VAL A 121 -1.21 1.83 -3.64
CA VAL A 121 0.02 1.89 -4.44
C VAL A 121 0.64 3.25 -4.21
N ASP A 122 1.90 3.29 -3.81
CA ASP A 122 2.60 4.55 -3.60
C ASP A 122 2.84 5.26 -4.94
N TRP A 123 2.63 6.58 -4.94
CA TRP A 123 2.83 7.43 -6.13
C TRP A 123 4.31 7.67 -6.45
N VAL A 124 5.17 7.49 -5.45
CA VAL A 124 6.61 7.71 -5.57
C VAL A 124 7.31 6.36 -5.63
N SER A 125 8.08 6.16 -6.69
CA SER A 125 8.98 5.01 -6.81
C SER A 125 10.31 5.32 -6.13
N ASP A 126 11.00 4.30 -5.63
CA ASP A 126 12.37 4.43 -5.15
C ASP A 126 13.30 4.62 -6.37
N ALA A 127 13.98 5.76 -6.43
CA ALA A 127 14.84 6.11 -7.56
C ALA A 127 16.17 5.31 -7.56
N VAL A 128 16.53 4.69 -6.44
CA VAL A 128 17.78 3.92 -6.32
C VAL A 128 17.55 2.46 -6.64
N THR A 129 16.46 1.87 -6.13
CA THR A 129 16.12 0.46 -6.35
C THR A 129 15.24 0.24 -7.58
N GLU A 130 14.71 1.31 -8.17
CA GLU A 130 13.76 1.28 -9.28
C GLU A 130 12.51 0.44 -8.95
N GLU A 131 12.10 0.43 -7.68
CA GLU A 131 10.95 -0.32 -7.19
C GLU A 131 9.76 0.59 -6.95
N ARG A 132 8.57 0.06 -7.21
CA ARG A 132 7.29 0.63 -6.76
C ARG A 132 6.83 -0.09 -5.51
N ILE A 133 6.25 0.68 -4.59
CA ILE A 133 5.75 0.13 -3.33
C ILE A 133 4.23 0.01 -3.41
N ALA A 134 3.72 -1.15 -3.03
CA ALA A 134 2.31 -1.40 -2.81
C ALA A 134 2.08 -1.93 -1.39
N ASN A 135 1.01 -1.48 -0.76
CA ASN A 135 0.56 -2.01 0.52
C ASN A 135 -0.56 -3.02 0.26
N VAL A 136 -0.34 -4.24 0.69
CA VAL A 136 -1.28 -5.35 0.56
C VAL A 136 -1.86 -5.66 1.93
N VAL A 137 -3.16 -5.69 2.05
CA VAL A 137 -3.88 -6.10 3.26
C VAL A 137 -4.30 -7.55 3.15
N PHE A 138 -4.32 -8.25 4.27
CA PHE A 138 -4.87 -9.60 4.35
C PHE A 138 -6.41 -9.53 4.31
N ASP A 139 -7.04 -10.50 3.67
CA ASP A 139 -8.47 -10.70 3.82
C ASP A 139 -8.82 -11.17 5.24
N GLN A 140 -7.95 -11.99 5.82
CA GLN A 140 -7.96 -12.40 7.23
C GLN A 140 -6.53 -12.45 7.73
N VAL A 141 -6.24 -11.68 8.79
CA VAL A 141 -4.90 -11.65 9.38
C VAL A 141 -4.60 -12.98 10.06
N PRO A 142 -3.49 -13.66 9.70
CA PRO A 142 -3.10 -14.91 10.35
C PRO A 142 -2.82 -14.74 11.84
N GLN A 143 -3.17 -15.73 12.64
CA GLN A 143 -2.81 -15.71 14.05
C GLN A 143 -1.29 -15.91 14.22
N GLY A 144 -0.72 -15.18 15.17
CA GLY A 144 0.71 -15.30 15.49
C GLY A 144 1.66 -14.66 14.49
N ILE A 145 1.16 -13.85 13.56
CA ILE A 145 2.03 -13.06 12.66
C ILE A 145 2.86 -12.06 13.45
N ALA A 146 4.14 -11.94 13.13
CA ALA A 146 5.05 -10.97 13.73
C ALA A 146 5.29 -9.78 12.79
N ILE A 147 5.37 -8.56 13.36
CA ILE A 147 5.78 -7.38 12.60
C ILE A 147 7.24 -7.54 12.16
N GLY A 148 7.52 -7.17 10.91
CA GLY A 148 8.83 -7.34 10.30
C GLY A 148 9.08 -8.73 9.71
N GLN A 149 8.10 -9.62 9.78
CA GLN A 149 8.16 -10.91 9.12
C GLN A 149 8.16 -10.76 7.61
N LEU A 150 8.99 -11.57 6.93
CA LEU A 150 9.05 -11.56 5.47
C LEU A 150 7.94 -12.44 4.88
N ALA A 151 7.37 -11.94 3.79
CA ALA A 151 6.37 -12.62 2.99
C ALA A 151 6.68 -12.49 1.50
N GLU A 152 6.22 -13.46 0.74
CA GLU A 152 6.16 -13.41 -0.71
C GLU A 152 4.71 -13.15 -1.14
N VAL A 153 4.53 -12.27 -2.11
CA VAL A 153 3.20 -11.87 -2.59
C VAL A 153 3.13 -12.07 -4.09
N THR A 154 2.20 -12.91 -4.51
CA THR A 154 1.87 -13.12 -5.92
C THR A 154 0.63 -12.30 -6.26
N LEU A 155 0.77 -11.32 -7.16
CA LEU A 155 -0.33 -10.48 -7.62
C LEU A 155 -0.98 -11.11 -8.86
N ARG A 156 -2.31 -11.16 -8.87
CA ARG A 156 -3.08 -11.62 -10.04
C ARG A 156 -3.50 -10.42 -10.86
N LEU A 157 -2.78 -10.19 -11.96
CA LEU A 157 -3.18 -9.18 -12.93
C LEU A 157 -4.43 -9.66 -13.70
N PRO A 158 -5.30 -8.72 -14.15
CA PRO A 158 -6.41 -9.06 -15.01
C PRO A 158 -5.92 -9.78 -16.27
N ALA A 159 -6.63 -10.82 -16.69
CA ALA A 159 -6.32 -11.51 -17.93
C ALA A 159 -6.52 -10.55 -19.11
N ILE A 160 -5.57 -10.54 -20.03
CA ILE A 160 -5.70 -9.82 -21.29
C ILE A 160 -6.49 -10.73 -22.24
N GLU A 161 -7.74 -10.41 -22.47
CA GLU A 161 -8.60 -11.21 -23.33
C GLU A 161 -8.41 -10.86 -24.81
N LYS A 162 -8.62 -11.86 -25.70
CA LYS A 162 -8.64 -11.71 -27.16
C LYS A 162 -7.35 -11.13 -27.75
N VAL A 163 -6.22 -11.52 -27.20
CA VAL A 163 -4.91 -11.18 -27.75
C VAL A 163 -4.34 -12.32 -28.57
N LEU A 164 -3.57 -11.97 -29.58
CA LEU A 164 -2.74 -12.93 -30.29
C LEU A 164 -1.55 -13.27 -29.38
N ALA A 165 -1.34 -14.55 -29.13
CA ALA A 165 -0.25 -15.01 -28.29
C ALA A 165 0.51 -16.15 -28.94
N ILE A 166 1.80 -16.21 -28.66
CA ILE A 166 2.70 -17.28 -29.11
C ILE A 166 3.43 -17.87 -27.89
N PRO A 167 3.86 -19.15 -27.95
CA PRO A 167 4.76 -19.68 -26.92
C PRO A 167 6.04 -18.85 -26.84
N ALA A 168 6.52 -18.57 -25.63
CA ALA A 168 7.74 -17.78 -25.42
C ALA A 168 8.97 -18.39 -26.13
N ALA A 169 9.00 -19.70 -26.29
CA ALA A 169 10.04 -20.43 -27.05
C ALA A 169 10.12 -20.03 -28.54
N ALA A 170 9.00 -19.54 -29.10
CA ALA A 170 8.99 -19.08 -30.50
C ALA A 170 9.59 -17.67 -30.65
N LEU A 171 9.68 -16.89 -29.57
CA LEU A 171 10.24 -15.54 -29.61
C LEU A 171 11.76 -15.62 -29.76
N GLN A 172 12.28 -15.03 -30.82
CA GLN A 172 13.70 -14.99 -31.11
C GLN A 172 14.15 -13.54 -31.23
N ARG A 173 15.46 -13.33 -31.07
CA ARG A 173 16.08 -12.02 -31.24
C ARG A 173 17.12 -12.11 -32.35
N GLN A 174 17.00 -11.24 -33.33
CA GLN A 174 17.98 -11.09 -34.40
C GLN A 174 18.53 -9.65 -34.36
N GLY A 175 19.77 -9.51 -33.88
CA GLY A 175 20.35 -8.20 -33.62
C GLY A 175 19.53 -7.44 -32.55
N SER A 176 19.00 -6.26 -32.89
CA SER A 176 18.16 -5.43 -32.02
C SER A 176 16.66 -5.73 -32.15
N GLN A 177 16.25 -6.58 -33.10
CA GLN A 177 14.84 -6.83 -33.38
C GLN A 177 14.37 -8.14 -32.74
N SER A 178 13.20 -8.09 -32.10
CA SER A 178 12.46 -9.26 -31.66
C SER A 178 11.57 -9.75 -32.78
N GLY A 179 11.49 -11.06 -33.00
CA GLY A 179 10.71 -11.63 -34.06
C GLY A 179 10.47 -13.13 -33.86
N ILE A 180 9.90 -13.74 -34.86
CA ILE A 180 9.62 -15.17 -34.91
C ILE A 180 10.12 -15.75 -36.22
N TRP A 181 10.33 -17.06 -36.24
CA TRP A 181 10.51 -17.79 -37.49
C TRP A 181 9.15 -18.33 -37.94
N ARG A 182 8.81 -18.10 -39.21
CA ARG A 182 7.62 -18.68 -39.88
C ARG A 182 8.03 -19.50 -41.07
N PRO A 183 7.28 -20.57 -41.43
CA PRO A 183 7.49 -21.28 -42.64
C PRO A 183 6.94 -20.47 -43.83
N ALA A 184 7.75 -20.30 -44.89
CA ALA A 184 7.37 -19.72 -46.17
C ALA A 184 8.01 -20.54 -47.27
N ASP A 185 7.21 -21.17 -48.13
CA ASP A 185 7.66 -22.00 -49.28
C ASP A 185 8.71 -23.06 -48.88
N GLY A 186 8.53 -23.72 -47.72
CA GLY A 186 9.45 -24.74 -47.22
C GLY A 186 10.79 -24.19 -46.68
N LYS A 187 10.86 -22.88 -46.46
CA LYS A 187 12.02 -22.18 -45.91
C LYS A 187 11.63 -21.43 -44.64
N ALA A 188 12.61 -21.21 -43.77
CA ALA A 188 12.45 -20.35 -42.61
C ALA A 188 12.56 -18.88 -43.01
N GLN A 189 11.61 -18.08 -42.62
CA GLN A 189 11.58 -16.64 -42.81
C GLN A 189 11.47 -15.96 -41.48
N PHE A 190 12.35 -15.00 -41.21
CA PHE A 190 12.25 -14.19 -39.98
C PHE A 190 11.20 -13.10 -40.16
N ALA A 191 10.24 -13.04 -39.22
CA ALA A 191 9.22 -12.02 -39.19
C ALA A 191 9.38 -11.19 -37.92
N PRO A 192 9.70 -9.89 -38.02
CA PRO A 192 9.77 -9.01 -36.87
C PRO A 192 8.38 -8.88 -36.27
N ILE A 193 8.30 -8.92 -34.92
CA ILE A 193 7.06 -8.68 -34.17
C ILE A 193 7.28 -7.68 -33.07
N THR A 194 6.18 -7.04 -32.63
CA THR A 194 6.14 -6.27 -31.42
C THR A 194 5.55 -7.15 -30.32
N ALA A 195 6.41 -7.63 -29.43
CA ALA A 195 5.99 -8.42 -28.28
C ALA A 195 5.39 -7.50 -27.19
N GLY A 196 4.38 -8.01 -26.47
CA GLY A 196 3.75 -7.39 -25.34
C GLY A 196 4.06 -8.10 -24.04
N ALA A 197 3.03 -8.34 -23.21
CA ALA A 197 3.15 -9.01 -21.92
C ALA A 197 3.55 -10.48 -22.07
N ILE A 198 4.27 -10.98 -21.08
CA ILE A 198 4.61 -12.42 -20.97
C ILE A 198 3.81 -12.98 -19.81
N SER A 199 3.06 -14.05 -20.06
CA SER A 199 2.29 -14.73 -19.03
C SER A 199 3.15 -15.73 -18.23
N SER A 200 2.71 -16.08 -17.03
CA SER A 200 3.42 -17.02 -16.15
C SER A 200 3.47 -18.45 -16.68
N ASP A 201 2.59 -18.80 -17.58
CA ASP A 201 2.50 -20.10 -18.28
C ASP A 201 3.27 -20.14 -19.60
N GLY A 202 4.09 -19.11 -19.86
CA GLY A 202 5.05 -19.11 -20.96
C GLY A 202 4.48 -18.68 -22.31
N TRP A 203 3.42 -17.87 -22.32
CA TRP A 203 2.91 -17.25 -23.53
C TRP A 203 3.33 -15.78 -23.62
N VAL A 204 3.55 -15.31 -24.84
CA VAL A 204 3.91 -13.92 -25.16
C VAL A 204 2.82 -13.30 -26.00
N GLU A 205 2.28 -12.17 -25.55
CA GLU A 205 1.39 -11.33 -26.35
C GLU A 205 2.12 -10.82 -27.60
N VAL A 206 1.46 -10.87 -28.75
CA VAL A 206 1.93 -10.25 -29.98
C VAL A 206 1.02 -9.09 -30.33
N ARG A 207 1.57 -7.87 -30.24
CA ARG A 207 0.81 -6.64 -30.53
C ARG A 207 0.78 -6.33 -32.03
N GLN A 208 1.87 -6.62 -32.74
CA GLN A 208 2.00 -6.35 -34.18
C GLN A 208 2.91 -7.37 -34.83
N GLY A 209 2.72 -7.59 -36.14
CA GLY A 209 3.60 -8.40 -36.98
C GLY A 209 3.15 -9.86 -37.18
N LEU A 210 1.97 -10.25 -36.62
CA LEU A 210 1.39 -11.56 -36.78
C LEU A 210 -0.12 -11.47 -36.92
N ALA A 211 -0.74 -12.39 -37.63
CA ALA A 211 -2.19 -12.51 -37.78
C ALA A 211 -2.70 -13.83 -37.19
N ALA A 212 -3.98 -13.87 -36.84
CA ALA A 212 -4.59 -15.11 -36.38
C ALA A 212 -4.61 -16.15 -37.53
N GLY A 213 -4.13 -17.36 -37.21
CA GLY A 213 -3.97 -18.43 -38.19
C GLY A 213 -2.57 -18.55 -38.80
N ASP A 214 -1.69 -17.59 -38.52
CA ASP A 214 -0.30 -17.72 -38.96
C ASP A 214 0.39 -18.89 -38.23
N THR A 215 1.27 -19.59 -38.97
CA THR A 215 2.07 -20.67 -38.40
C THR A 215 3.42 -20.14 -37.95
N VAL A 216 3.83 -20.49 -36.72
CA VAL A 216 5.11 -20.10 -36.13
C VAL A 216 5.97 -21.32 -35.84
N ILE A 217 7.28 -21.19 -35.97
CA ILE A 217 8.22 -22.25 -35.59
C ILE A 217 8.57 -22.07 -34.13
N VAL A 218 8.16 -23.01 -33.30
CA VAL A 218 8.37 -22.95 -31.83
C VAL A 218 9.75 -23.55 -31.48
N HIS A 219 10.08 -24.66 -32.07
CA HIS A 219 11.34 -25.36 -31.80
C HIS A 219 12.07 -25.72 -33.12
N SER A 220 13.38 -25.72 -33.05
CA SER A 220 14.24 -26.17 -34.13
C SER A 220 15.42 -26.94 -33.56
N THR A 221 15.88 -27.97 -34.27
CA THR A 221 17.05 -28.80 -33.90
C THR A 221 18.38 -28.06 -34.03
N ARG A 222 18.39 -26.93 -34.75
CA ARG A 222 19.55 -26.05 -34.93
C ARG A 222 19.11 -24.59 -34.97
N ALA A 223 20.06 -23.68 -34.79
CA ALA A 223 19.79 -22.27 -35.05
C ALA A 223 19.34 -22.06 -36.50
N LEU A 224 18.24 -21.32 -36.67
CA LEU A 224 17.70 -20.99 -37.98
C LEU A 224 18.32 -19.72 -38.55
N ALA A 225 18.57 -19.73 -39.86
CA ALA A 225 18.94 -18.57 -40.64
C ALA A 225 17.89 -18.30 -41.73
N GLU A 226 17.88 -17.07 -42.25
CA GLU A 226 16.97 -16.67 -43.33
C GLU A 226 17.17 -17.57 -44.55
N GLY A 227 16.07 -18.15 -45.05
CA GLY A 227 16.10 -19.03 -46.22
C GLY A 227 16.48 -20.50 -45.97
N ASP A 228 16.74 -20.88 -44.68
CA ASP A 228 17.03 -22.27 -44.35
C ASP A 228 15.85 -23.18 -44.73
N ARG A 229 16.17 -24.31 -45.40
CA ARG A 229 15.15 -25.32 -45.69
C ARG A 229 14.70 -25.99 -44.43
N ILE A 230 13.37 -26.02 -44.23
CA ILE A 230 12.72 -26.61 -43.08
C ILE A 230 11.76 -27.71 -43.50
N LYS A 231 11.61 -28.68 -42.60
CA LYS A 231 10.58 -29.70 -42.67
C LYS A 231 9.81 -29.62 -41.36
N ALA A 232 8.52 -29.28 -41.45
CA ALA A 232 7.66 -29.23 -40.29
C ALA A 232 7.43 -30.65 -39.71
N LEU A 233 7.49 -30.77 -38.39
CA LEU A 233 7.06 -31.93 -37.64
C LEU A 233 5.91 -31.48 -36.74
N ASP A 234 4.77 -32.14 -36.79
CA ASP A 234 3.57 -31.74 -36.07
C ASP A 234 3.63 -32.01 -34.56
N ALA A 235 4.61 -32.76 -34.09
CA ALA A 235 4.86 -32.99 -32.65
C ALA A 235 6.33 -33.32 -32.40
N LEU A 236 6.87 -32.81 -31.29
CA LEU A 236 8.08 -33.33 -30.68
C LEU A 236 7.71 -34.66 -29.99
N ARG A 237 8.32 -35.75 -30.44
CA ARG A 237 8.30 -37.03 -29.74
C ARG A 237 9.33 -37.04 -28.62
#